data_c0b0b6b7d144e5907b47352aa650b09f
#
_entry.id   c0b0b6b7d144e5907b47352aa650b09f
#
_cell.length_a   1.000
_cell.length_b   1.000
_cell.length_c   1.000
_cell.angle_alpha   90.00
_cell.angle_beta   90.00
_cell.angle_gamma   90.00
#
_symmetry.space_group_name_H-M   'P 1'
#
loop_
_entity.id
_entity.type
_entity.pdbx_description
1 polymer ?
#
loop_
_entity_poly.entity_id
_entity_poly.type
_entity_poly.pdbx_seq_one_letter_code
_entity_poly.pdbx_strand_id
1 'polypeptide(L)'
;MSRSHAVPTARVLRLAEDRGFGQPVTTVAVQPFKVPEVVGGCLTLLLVVPGLVLSLPLPWPATAHLVGYGLLAAVPLVVLVTWWCGRRAERPFAPALHCFHEGLILDTQDDVEVFAWHEVLVYDWTTTSQSNQPSKTRHLKLRTREGREIRDLTYARQAEVISQLADTAEAPRAREQLENSGSVTFGDYVLSTAGLTVDGTFHPWSHLRRPHSRFLPQPRPLEIRTGPGHWKRLWIDGSTTPYGAVLLDLVGRCVDDHSVIQ
;
A
#
# COMPACT_ATOMS: atom_id res chain seq x y z
N MET A 1 -14.95 -13.82 12.94
CA MET A 1 -13.67 -13.24 13.37
C MET A 1 -13.91 -11.79 13.76
N SER A 2 -13.93 -11.49 15.06
CA SER A 2 -14.12 -10.13 15.59
C SER A 2 -12.86 -9.32 15.27
N ARG A 3 -12.99 -8.28 14.44
CA ARG A 3 -11.92 -7.33 14.16
C ARG A 3 -11.79 -6.42 15.37
N SER A 4 -10.75 -6.60 16.18
CA SER A 4 -10.39 -5.60 17.17
C SER A 4 -10.02 -4.31 16.43
N HIS A 5 -10.93 -3.34 16.43
CA HIS A 5 -10.58 -1.99 16.05
C HIS A 5 -9.58 -1.50 17.12
N ALA A 6 -8.34 -1.23 16.71
CA ALA A 6 -7.40 -0.57 17.60
C ALA A 6 -8.00 0.79 17.97
N VAL A 7 -8.21 1.00 19.26
CA VAL A 7 -8.69 2.29 19.76
C VAL A 7 -7.46 3.16 20.01
N PRO A 8 -7.46 4.44 19.57
CA PRO A 8 -6.35 5.35 19.85
C PRO A 8 -6.06 5.42 21.35
N THR A 9 -4.79 5.34 21.70
CA THR A 9 -4.36 5.48 23.10
C THR A 9 -4.52 6.94 23.56
N ALA A 10 -4.62 7.17 24.87
CA ALA A 10 -4.69 8.54 25.41
C ALA A 10 -3.45 9.39 25.00
N ARG A 11 -2.28 8.74 24.78
CA ARG A 11 -1.07 9.38 24.29
C ARG A 11 -1.25 9.87 22.84
N VAL A 12 -1.81 9.04 21.96
CA VAL A 12 -2.11 9.39 20.57
C VAL A 12 -3.08 10.54 20.47
N LEU A 13 -4.15 10.53 21.28
CA LEU A 13 -5.15 11.59 21.29
C LEU A 13 -4.58 12.94 21.74
N ARG A 14 -3.74 12.95 22.78
CA ARG A 14 -3.04 14.17 23.22
C ARG A 14 -2.11 14.73 22.14
N LEU A 15 -1.30 13.86 21.50
CA LEU A 15 -0.41 14.30 20.42
C LEU A 15 -1.18 14.83 19.21
N ALA A 16 -2.33 14.22 18.89
CA ALA A 16 -3.21 14.72 17.83
C ALA A 16 -3.78 16.10 18.17
N GLU A 17 -4.20 16.31 19.42
CA GLU A 17 -4.70 17.60 19.92
C GLU A 17 -3.59 18.66 19.88
N ASP A 18 -2.40 18.35 20.39
CA ASP A 18 -1.22 19.25 20.38
C ASP A 18 -0.82 19.68 18.95
N ARG A 19 -1.05 18.82 17.95
CA ARG A 19 -0.79 19.08 16.53
C ARG A 19 -1.99 19.66 15.77
N GLY A 20 -3.15 19.77 16.40
CA GLY A 20 -4.37 20.26 15.76
C GLY A 20 -4.99 19.29 14.76
N PHE A 21 -4.72 17.99 14.86
CA PHE A 21 -5.21 16.96 13.89
C PHE A 21 -6.69 16.61 14.08
N GLY A 22 -7.32 17.04 15.17
CA GLY A 22 -8.72 16.77 15.44
C GLY A 22 -8.98 15.32 15.86
N GLN A 23 -10.14 14.78 15.44
CA GLN A 23 -10.52 13.41 15.77
C GLN A 23 -10.00 12.39 14.74
N PRO A 24 -9.66 11.16 15.16
CA PRO A 24 -9.21 10.12 14.25
C PRO A 24 -10.34 9.71 13.31
N VAL A 25 -10.07 9.70 12.01
CA VAL A 25 -11.02 9.28 10.96
C VAL A 25 -11.00 7.76 10.81
N THR A 26 -9.80 7.17 10.84
CA THR A 26 -9.63 5.72 10.75
C THR A 26 -8.40 5.25 11.50
N THR A 27 -8.45 4.03 11.97
CA THR A 27 -7.32 3.35 12.62
C THR A 27 -7.08 2.01 11.95
N VAL A 28 -5.84 1.80 11.55
CA VAL A 28 -5.38 0.55 10.96
C VAL A 28 -4.46 -0.15 11.93
N ALA A 29 -4.90 -1.28 12.46
CA ALA A 29 -4.02 -2.17 13.21
C ALA A 29 -3.03 -2.80 12.21
N VAL A 30 -1.77 -2.53 12.39
CA VAL A 30 -0.72 -3.13 11.58
C VAL A 30 -0.45 -4.52 12.14
N GLN A 31 -1.05 -5.54 11.52
CA GLN A 31 -0.74 -6.90 11.90
C GLN A 31 0.73 -7.17 11.52
N PRO A 32 1.58 -7.56 12.47
CA PRO A 32 2.90 -8.04 12.13
C PRO A 32 2.74 -9.24 11.19
N PHE A 33 3.58 -9.33 10.18
CA PHE A 33 3.61 -10.48 9.29
C PHE A 33 3.74 -11.75 10.16
N LYS A 34 2.79 -12.69 10.02
CA LYS A 34 2.75 -13.90 10.85
C LYS A 34 3.83 -14.91 10.43
N VAL A 35 5.09 -14.46 10.45
CA VAL A 35 6.26 -15.30 10.16
C VAL A 35 6.25 -16.61 10.95
N PRO A 36 5.92 -16.64 12.26
CA PRO A 36 5.94 -17.88 13.02
C PRO A 36 4.95 -18.94 12.50
N GLU A 37 3.76 -18.53 12.05
CA GLU A 37 2.74 -19.46 11.56
C GLU A 37 3.14 -20.08 10.21
N VAL A 38 3.70 -19.27 9.30
CA VAL A 38 4.15 -19.76 7.98
C VAL A 38 5.37 -20.65 8.12
N VAL A 39 6.37 -20.24 8.89
CA VAL A 39 7.58 -21.01 9.15
C VAL A 39 7.26 -22.30 9.89
N GLY A 40 6.38 -22.24 10.90
CA GLY A 40 5.93 -23.41 11.64
C GLY A 40 5.18 -24.41 10.78
N GLY A 41 4.30 -23.95 9.89
CA GLY A 41 3.59 -24.80 8.93
C GLY A 41 4.56 -25.50 7.95
N CYS A 42 5.52 -24.77 7.37
CA CYS A 42 6.53 -25.35 6.49
C CYS A 42 7.42 -26.37 7.21
N LEU A 43 7.84 -26.07 8.44
CA LEU A 43 8.70 -26.95 9.23
C LEU A 43 7.94 -28.25 9.64
N THR A 44 6.66 -28.11 9.98
CA THR A 44 5.81 -29.26 10.28
C THR A 44 5.65 -30.17 9.07
N LEU A 45 5.42 -29.61 7.87
CA LEU A 45 5.33 -30.39 6.63
C LEU A 45 6.65 -31.10 6.30
N LEU A 46 7.79 -30.43 6.49
CA LEU A 46 9.13 -31.01 6.27
C LEU A 46 9.45 -32.16 7.23
N LEU A 47 8.83 -32.23 8.39
CA LEU A 47 9.00 -33.34 9.35
C LEU A 47 7.97 -34.45 9.12
N VAL A 48 6.71 -34.09 8.86
CA VAL A 48 5.61 -35.06 8.72
C VAL A 48 5.77 -35.92 7.46
N VAL A 49 6.08 -35.31 6.31
CA VAL A 49 6.14 -36.06 5.05
C VAL A 49 7.25 -37.11 5.05
N PRO A 50 8.54 -36.79 5.34
CA PRO A 50 9.58 -37.81 5.45
C PRO A 50 9.33 -38.80 6.59
N GLY A 51 8.82 -38.33 7.74
CA GLY A 51 8.49 -39.17 8.88
C GLY A 51 7.48 -40.26 8.53
N LEU A 52 6.39 -39.89 7.82
CA LEU A 52 5.39 -40.85 7.33
C LEU A 52 5.99 -41.81 6.31
N VAL A 53 6.74 -41.31 5.32
CA VAL A 53 7.33 -42.17 4.26
C VAL A 53 8.26 -43.21 4.88
N LEU A 54 9.13 -42.82 5.83
CA LEU A 54 10.08 -43.71 6.47
C LEU A 54 9.44 -44.65 7.51
N SER A 55 8.23 -44.35 8.01
CA SER A 55 7.48 -45.22 8.93
C SER A 55 6.62 -46.27 8.22
N LEU A 56 6.43 -46.17 6.90
CA LEU A 56 5.66 -47.15 6.13
C LEU A 56 6.32 -48.56 6.20
N PRO A 57 5.55 -49.66 6.18
CA PRO A 57 6.06 -51.01 6.22
C PRO A 57 6.66 -51.45 4.89
N LEU A 58 7.66 -50.72 4.45
CA LEU A 58 8.47 -51.00 3.26
C LEU A 58 9.75 -51.71 3.71
N PRO A 59 10.47 -52.43 2.82
CA PRO A 59 11.71 -53.16 3.15
C PRO A 59 12.89 -52.20 3.40
N TRP A 60 12.68 -51.25 4.28
CA TRP A 60 13.71 -50.31 4.75
C TRP A 60 14.53 -50.95 5.89
N PRO A 61 15.81 -50.55 6.05
CA PRO A 61 16.56 -50.94 7.23
C PRO A 61 15.92 -50.41 8.52
N ALA A 62 16.02 -51.15 9.61
CA ALA A 62 15.41 -50.80 10.90
C ALA A 62 15.76 -49.36 11.38
N THR A 63 16.95 -48.90 11.01
CA THR A 63 17.40 -47.50 11.29
C THR A 63 16.52 -46.48 10.62
N ALA A 64 15.99 -46.74 9.39
CA ALA A 64 15.11 -45.81 8.69
C ALA A 64 13.77 -45.65 9.40
N HIS A 65 13.20 -46.74 9.92
CA HIS A 65 11.97 -46.70 10.72
C HIS A 65 12.17 -45.91 12.02
N LEU A 66 13.30 -46.09 12.71
CA LEU A 66 13.63 -45.32 13.92
C LEU A 66 13.73 -43.82 13.62
N VAL A 67 14.37 -43.43 12.52
CA VAL A 67 14.44 -42.04 12.08
C VAL A 67 13.03 -41.51 11.76
N GLY A 68 12.19 -42.29 11.07
CA GLY A 68 10.81 -41.92 10.75
C GLY A 68 10.00 -41.64 12.01
N TYR A 69 10.04 -42.53 13.01
CA TYR A 69 9.35 -42.32 14.29
C TYR A 69 9.93 -41.13 15.07
N GLY A 70 11.24 -40.91 15.02
CA GLY A 70 11.89 -39.74 15.64
C GLY A 70 11.44 -38.42 15.03
N LEU A 71 11.30 -38.36 13.72
CA LEU A 71 10.76 -37.19 13.02
C LEU A 71 9.31 -36.92 13.38
N LEU A 72 8.47 -37.97 13.43
CA LEU A 72 7.07 -37.82 13.84
C LEU A 72 6.92 -37.39 15.31
N ALA A 73 7.79 -37.91 16.20
CA ALA A 73 7.82 -37.51 17.60
C ALA A 73 8.27 -36.05 17.82
N ALA A 74 9.04 -35.48 16.89
CA ALA A 74 9.43 -34.06 16.95
C ALA A 74 8.33 -33.09 16.54
N VAL A 75 7.30 -33.54 15.79
CA VAL A 75 6.19 -32.69 15.32
C VAL A 75 5.48 -31.96 16.46
N PRO A 76 5.01 -32.61 17.54
CA PRO A 76 4.34 -31.91 18.63
C PRO A 76 5.23 -30.86 19.31
N LEU A 77 6.53 -31.08 19.38
CA LEU A 77 7.47 -30.10 19.93
C LEU A 77 7.55 -28.86 19.02
N VAL A 78 7.64 -29.04 17.72
CA VAL A 78 7.66 -27.93 16.75
C VAL A 78 6.33 -27.16 16.81
N VAL A 79 5.21 -27.85 16.86
CA VAL A 79 3.89 -27.21 16.99
C VAL A 79 3.80 -26.41 18.29
N LEU A 80 4.28 -26.97 19.41
CA LEU A 80 4.26 -26.30 20.71
C LEU A 80 5.17 -25.07 20.73
N VAL A 81 6.36 -25.15 20.16
CA VAL A 81 7.29 -24.02 20.05
C VAL A 81 6.73 -22.92 19.15
N THR A 82 6.20 -23.27 18.00
CA THR A 82 5.60 -22.28 17.07
C THR A 82 4.36 -21.63 17.68
N TRP A 83 3.51 -22.39 18.36
CA TRP A 83 2.38 -21.86 19.10
C TRP A 83 2.79 -20.93 20.24
N TRP A 84 3.82 -21.31 21.01
CA TRP A 84 4.34 -20.49 22.10
C TRP A 84 5.01 -19.21 21.58
N CYS A 85 5.79 -19.30 20.49
CA CYS A 85 6.35 -18.15 19.81
C CYS A 85 5.25 -17.24 19.23
N GLY A 86 4.20 -17.84 18.62
CA GLY A 86 3.04 -17.10 18.13
C GLY A 86 2.32 -16.34 19.24
N ARG A 87 2.06 -17.00 20.37
CA ARG A 87 1.45 -16.34 21.55
C ARG A 87 2.32 -15.23 22.16
N ARG A 88 3.64 -15.40 22.17
CA ARG A 88 4.56 -14.34 22.61
C ARG A 88 4.63 -13.18 21.60
N ALA A 89 4.45 -13.46 20.30
CA ALA A 89 4.38 -12.46 19.26
C ALA A 89 3.00 -11.74 19.23
N GLU A 90 1.94 -12.34 19.77
CA GLU A 90 0.67 -11.67 20.07
C GLU A 90 0.87 -10.70 21.26
N ARG A 91 1.73 -9.71 21.08
CA ARG A 91 1.89 -8.63 22.04
C ARG A 91 0.60 -7.84 22.11
N PRO A 92 0.18 -7.37 23.29
CA PRO A 92 -1.08 -6.64 23.47
C PRO A 92 -1.14 -5.32 22.69
N PHE A 93 -0.01 -4.87 22.13
CA PHE A 93 0.09 -3.68 21.31
C PHE A 93 0.64 -4.04 19.92
N ALA A 94 -0.28 -4.33 18.98
CA ALA A 94 0.08 -4.29 17.57
C ALA A 94 0.33 -2.81 17.19
N PRO A 95 1.39 -2.50 16.43
CA PRO A 95 1.57 -1.17 15.89
C PRO A 95 0.30 -0.71 15.20
N ALA A 96 -0.14 0.52 15.46
CA ALA A 96 -1.36 1.05 14.89
C ALA A 96 -1.06 2.34 14.12
N LEU A 97 -1.68 2.49 12.96
CA LEU A 97 -1.67 3.71 12.18
C LEU A 97 -3.00 4.42 12.39
N HIS A 98 -2.97 5.57 13.01
CA HIS A 98 -4.13 6.43 13.24
C HIS A 98 -4.10 7.56 12.21
N CYS A 99 -5.15 7.65 11.38
CA CYS A 99 -5.24 8.67 10.35
C CYS A 99 -6.27 9.73 10.74
N PHE A 100 -5.89 10.97 10.56
CA PHE A 100 -6.62 12.18 10.85
C PHE A 100 -6.81 12.99 9.55
N HIS A 101 -7.64 14.03 9.58
CA HIS A 101 -7.78 14.91 8.41
C HIS A 101 -6.48 15.62 8.04
N GLU A 102 -5.69 16.04 9.04
CA GLU A 102 -4.47 16.84 8.85
C GLU A 102 -3.17 16.02 8.80
N GLY A 103 -3.24 14.71 9.13
CA GLY A 103 -2.04 13.88 9.19
C GLY A 103 -2.28 12.48 9.68
N LEU A 104 -1.20 11.81 10.05
CA LEU A 104 -1.22 10.46 10.59
C LEU A 104 -0.28 10.31 11.79
N ILE A 105 -0.61 9.38 12.67
CA ILE A 105 0.19 9.02 13.83
C ILE A 105 0.45 7.52 13.78
N LEU A 106 1.72 7.16 13.73
CA LEU A 106 2.17 5.77 13.84
C LEU A 106 2.49 5.49 15.31
N ASP A 107 1.63 4.71 15.95
CA ASP A 107 1.82 4.25 17.34
C ASP A 107 2.51 2.89 17.31
N THR A 108 3.79 2.88 17.66
CA THR A 108 4.56 1.66 17.90
C THR A 108 4.71 1.46 19.40
N GLN A 109 5.05 0.24 19.83
CA GLN A 109 5.17 -0.08 21.25
C GLN A 109 6.17 0.83 21.99
N ASP A 110 7.23 1.22 21.31
CA ASP A 110 8.37 1.93 21.90
C ASP A 110 8.35 3.43 21.57
N ASP A 111 7.70 3.82 20.46
CA ASP A 111 7.70 5.19 19.97
C ASP A 111 6.36 5.58 19.31
N VAL A 112 6.12 6.89 19.25
CA VAL A 112 4.97 7.46 18.54
C VAL A 112 5.51 8.52 17.57
N GLU A 113 5.35 8.25 16.29
CA GLU A 113 5.76 9.15 15.23
C GLU A 113 4.53 9.88 14.66
N VAL A 114 4.65 11.19 14.50
CA VAL A 114 3.58 12.08 14.02
C VAL A 114 4.00 12.69 12.69
N PHE A 115 3.15 12.58 11.69
CA PHE A 115 3.37 13.10 10.36
C PHE A 115 2.17 13.91 9.88
N ALA A 116 2.40 15.12 9.42
CA ALA A 116 1.41 15.84 8.63
C ALA A 116 1.35 15.28 7.19
N TRP A 117 0.19 15.37 6.51
CA TRP A 117 0.09 14.84 5.14
C TRP A 117 1.12 15.41 4.18
N HIS A 118 1.52 16.68 4.39
CA HIS A 118 2.53 17.32 3.54
C HIS A 118 3.96 16.77 3.73
N GLU A 119 4.22 15.99 4.77
CA GLU A 119 5.51 15.33 5.04
C GLU A 119 5.55 13.90 4.48
N VAL A 120 4.40 13.39 4.02
CA VAL A 120 4.24 11.99 3.58
C VAL A 120 4.01 11.93 2.08
N LEU A 121 4.59 10.96 1.42
CA LEU A 121 4.28 10.56 0.05
C LEU A 121 3.41 9.30 0.08
N VAL A 122 2.29 9.33 -0.61
CA VAL A 122 1.32 8.24 -0.66
C VAL A 122 1.30 7.62 -2.04
N TYR A 123 1.67 6.34 -2.13
CA TYR A 123 1.63 5.52 -3.33
C TYR A 123 0.47 4.54 -3.22
N ASP A 124 -0.42 4.56 -4.20
CA ASP A 124 -1.65 3.76 -4.21
C ASP A 124 -1.80 3.04 -5.57
N TRP A 125 -1.80 1.72 -5.54
CA TRP A 125 -1.98 0.91 -6.75
C TRP A 125 -2.81 -0.33 -6.50
N THR A 126 -3.32 -0.92 -7.56
CA THR A 126 -4.12 -2.15 -7.51
C THR A 126 -3.48 -3.24 -8.34
N THR A 127 -3.27 -4.41 -7.73
CA THR A 127 -2.88 -5.61 -8.44
C THR A 127 -4.10 -6.49 -8.69
N THR A 128 -4.16 -7.10 -9.88
CA THR A 128 -5.22 -8.05 -10.23
C THR A 128 -4.59 -9.44 -10.34
N SER A 129 -5.04 -10.37 -9.51
CA SER A 129 -4.65 -11.78 -9.65
C SER A 129 -5.37 -12.40 -10.85
N GLN A 130 -4.63 -13.11 -11.71
CA GLN A 130 -5.17 -13.83 -12.86
C GLN A 130 -5.55 -15.30 -12.53
N SER A 131 -5.80 -15.62 -11.25
CA SER A 131 -6.29 -16.94 -10.86
C SER A 131 -7.73 -17.18 -11.35
N ASN A 132 -8.22 -18.43 -11.24
CA ASN A 132 -9.60 -18.83 -11.63
C ASN A 132 -10.70 -17.98 -10.95
N GLN A 133 -10.35 -17.22 -9.91
CA GLN A 133 -11.19 -16.18 -9.31
C GLN A 133 -10.39 -14.87 -9.30
N PRO A 134 -10.63 -13.97 -10.25
CA PRO A 134 -9.92 -12.71 -10.31
C PRO A 134 -10.21 -11.88 -9.07
N SER A 135 -9.18 -11.64 -8.27
CA SER A 135 -9.25 -10.78 -7.10
C SER A 135 -8.43 -9.52 -7.31
N LYS A 136 -8.99 -8.38 -6.92
CA LYS A 136 -8.30 -7.09 -6.92
C LYS A 136 -7.77 -6.82 -5.52
N THR A 137 -6.48 -6.62 -5.40
CA THR A 137 -5.82 -6.23 -4.15
C THR A 137 -5.28 -4.82 -4.29
N ARG A 138 -5.71 -3.93 -3.40
CA ARG A 138 -5.20 -2.57 -3.33
C ARG A 138 -4.04 -2.51 -2.36
N HIS A 139 -2.99 -1.84 -2.76
CA HIS A 139 -1.77 -1.61 -2.00
C HIS A 139 -1.63 -0.13 -1.74
N LEU A 140 -1.18 0.22 -0.55
CA LEU A 140 -0.90 1.58 -0.16
C LEU A 140 0.47 1.61 0.53
N LYS A 141 1.39 2.40 -0.02
CA LYS A 141 2.71 2.59 0.55
C LYS A 141 2.88 4.03 0.98
N LEU A 142 3.28 4.21 2.24
CA LEU A 142 3.53 5.51 2.85
C LEU A 142 5.04 5.69 3.03
N ARG A 143 5.56 6.82 2.55
CA ARG A 143 6.96 7.22 2.72
C ARG A 143 7.05 8.66 3.18
N THR A 144 8.10 9.02 3.93
CA THR A 144 8.42 10.43 4.14
C THR A 144 8.94 11.05 2.83
N ARG A 145 8.90 12.37 2.71
CA ARG A 145 9.50 13.07 1.54
C ARG A 145 11.01 12.85 1.43
N GLU A 146 11.68 12.47 2.51
CA GLU A 146 13.09 12.09 2.56
C GLU A 146 13.34 10.66 2.07
N GLY A 147 12.28 9.91 1.72
CA GLY A 147 12.35 8.54 1.18
C GLY A 147 12.29 7.43 2.23
N ARG A 148 12.20 7.75 3.55
CA ARG A 148 12.03 6.75 4.60
C ARG A 148 10.66 6.09 4.49
N GLU A 149 10.62 4.76 4.47
CA GLU A 149 9.38 4.02 4.45
C GLU A 149 8.70 4.08 5.83
N ILE A 150 7.45 4.56 5.86
CA ILE A 150 6.62 4.59 7.05
C ILE A 150 5.86 3.27 7.15
N ARG A 151 5.15 2.89 6.07
CA ARG A 151 4.35 1.67 6.03
C ARG A 151 3.98 1.22 4.61
N ASP A 152 3.82 -0.10 4.48
CA ASP A 152 3.16 -0.76 3.35
C ASP A 152 1.89 -1.45 3.87
N LEU A 153 0.74 -1.13 3.27
CA LEU A 153 -0.57 -1.63 3.67
C LEU A 153 -1.22 -2.36 2.49
N THR A 154 -1.65 -3.58 2.75
CA THR A 154 -2.28 -4.44 1.73
C THR A 154 -3.71 -4.77 2.14
N TYR A 155 -4.60 -3.75 2.19
CA TYR A 155 -6.01 -3.97 2.57
C TYR A 155 -6.95 -2.97 1.89
N ALA A 156 -7.93 -3.50 1.15
CA ALA A 156 -8.77 -2.73 0.24
C ALA A 156 -9.54 -1.54 0.87
N ARG A 157 -10.18 -1.71 2.04
CA ARG A 157 -11.06 -0.66 2.58
C ARG A 157 -10.33 0.49 3.27
N GLN A 158 -9.34 0.14 4.09
CA GLN A 158 -8.60 1.14 4.87
C GLN A 158 -7.62 1.93 3.98
N ALA A 159 -7.01 1.26 2.99
CA ALA A 159 -6.18 1.92 1.99
C ALA A 159 -6.93 3.01 1.23
N GLU A 160 -8.21 2.77 0.89
CA GLU A 160 -9.04 3.75 0.19
C GLU A 160 -9.28 5.01 1.03
N VAL A 161 -9.65 4.85 2.30
CA VAL A 161 -9.87 5.99 3.21
C VAL A 161 -8.58 6.79 3.41
N ILE A 162 -7.45 6.12 3.60
CA ILE A 162 -6.15 6.79 3.79
C ILE A 162 -5.75 7.54 2.52
N SER A 163 -5.88 6.91 1.34
CA SER A 163 -5.59 7.55 0.07
C SER A 163 -6.47 8.79 -0.14
N GLN A 164 -7.79 8.71 0.13
CA GLN A 164 -8.70 9.84 0.02
C GLN A 164 -8.35 11.00 0.96
N LEU A 165 -7.97 10.71 2.20
CA LEU A 165 -7.54 11.75 3.16
C LEU A 165 -6.28 12.46 2.66
N ALA A 166 -5.29 11.68 2.22
CA ALA A 166 -4.04 12.21 1.70
C ALA A 166 -4.24 13.03 0.42
N ASP A 167 -5.06 12.54 -0.51
CA ASP A 167 -5.40 13.23 -1.76
C ASP A 167 -6.15 14.55 -1.47
N THR A 168 -7.07 14.53 -0.49
CA THR A 168 -7.82 15.73 -0.07
C THR A 168 -6.89 16.80 0.52
N ALA A 169 -5.86 16.40 1.26
CA ALA A 169 -4.89 17.31 1.83
C ALA A 169 -3.88 17.82 0.78
N GLU A 170 -3.44 16.98 -0.16
CA GLU A 170 -2.43 17.36 -1.15
C GLU A 170 -3.00 18.14 -2.34
N ALA A 171 -4.25 17.89 -2.75
CA ALA A 171 -4.84 18.53 -3.93
C ALA A 171 -4.85 20.08 -3.89
N PRO A 172 -5.25 20.77 -2.79
CA PRO A 172 -5.20 22.22 -2.74
C PRO A 172 -3.76 22.73 -2.75
N ARG A 173 -2.84 22.06 -2.08
CA ARG A 173 -1.43 22.41 -2.02
C ARG A 173 -0.75 22.28 -3.39
N ALA A 174 -1.03 21.21 -4.13
CA ALA A 174 -0.49 21.01 -5.46
C ALA A 174 -1.01 22.07 -6.45
N ARG A 175 -2.27 22.52 -6.29
CA ARG A 175 -2.82 23.64 -7.08
C ARG A 175 -2.12 24.96 -6.77
N GLU A 176 -2.01 25.29 -5.49
CA GLU A 176 -1.31 26.50 -5.05
C GLU A 176 0.15 26.50 -5.54
N GLN A 177 0.84 25.37 -5.46
CA GLN A 177 2.18 25.25 -5.98
C GLN A 177 2.22 25.46 -7.49
N LEU A 178 1.29 24.86 -8.26
CA LEU A 178 1.21 25.07 -9.71
C LEU A 178 0.95 26.53 -10.07
N GLU A 179 0.06 27.21 -9.33
CA GLU A 179 -0.26 28.63 -9.52
C GLU A 179 0.94 29.54 -9.19
N ASN A 180 1.63 29.29 -8.07
CA ASN A 180 2.69 30.16 -7.56
C ASN A 180 4.04 29.93 -8.25
N SER A 181 4.40 28.65 -8.52
CA SER A 181 5.70 28.27 -9.11
C SER A 181 5.63 27.89 -10.59
N GLY A 182 4.42 27.79 -11.15
CA GLY A 182 4.20 27.36 -12.54
C GLY A 182 4.40 25.85 -12.77
N SER A 183 4.78 25.11 -11.74
CA SER A 183 4.99 23.66 -11.87
C SER A 183 4.84 22.90 -10.55
N VAL A 184 4.46 21.62 -10.63
CA VAL A 184 4.38 20.68 -9.49
C VAL A 184 4.86 19.30 -9.92
N THR A 185 5.57 18.60 -9.03
CA THR A 185 6.19 17.29 -9.31
C THR A 185 5.51 16.17 -8.55
N PHE A 186 5.22 15.07 -9.26
CA PHE A 186 4.67 13.83 -8.71
C PHE A 186 5.54 12.64 -9.19
N GLY A 187 6.60 12.31 -8.44
CA GLY A 187 7.56 11.29 -8.88
C GLY A 187 8.23 11.69 -10.20
N ASP A 188 8.07 10.85 -11.23
CA ASP A 188 8.66 11.07 -12.57
C ASP A 188 7.81 12.00 -13.46
N TYR A 189 6.71 12.54 -12.93
CA TYR A 189 5.81 13.46 -13.62
C TYR A 189 6.02 14.89 -13.14
N VAL A 190 6.20 15.82 -14.07
CA VAL A 190 6.22 17.26 -13.77
C VAL A 190 5.07 17.92 -14.54
N LEU A 191 4.09 18.39 -13.79
CA LEU A 191 2.98 19.16 -14.30
C LEU A 191 3.38 20.64 -14.34
N SER A 192 3.15 21.32 -15.46
CA SER A 192 3.42 22.74 -15.61
C SER A 192 2.26 23.46 -16.29
N THR A 193 2.26 24.77 -16.27
CA THR A 193 1.27 25.59 -17.00
C THR A 193 1.30 25.37 -18.52
N ALA A 194 2.42 24.88 -19.07
CA ALA A 194 2.60 24.64 -20.50
C ALA A 194 2.29 23.21 -20.96
N GLY A 195 2.31 22.23 -20.02
CA GLY A 195 2.12 20.82 -20.36
C GLY A 195 2.57 19.86 -19.26
N LEU A 196 2.70 18.59 -19.62
CA LEU A 196 3.10 17.50 -18.74
C LEU A 196 4.45 16.93 -19.22
N THR A 197 5.42 16.80 -18.31
CA THR A 197 6.64 16.03 -18.54
C THR A 197 6.44 14.62 -17.95
N VAL A 198 6.77 13.60 -18.74
CA VAL A 198 6.69 12.19 -18.36
C VAL A 198 8.05 11.56 -18.66
N ASP A 199 8.70 10.95 -17.68
CA ASP A 199 10.03 10.33 -17.85
C ASP A 199 11.03 11.27 -18.58
N GLY A 200 11.02 12.56 -18.23
CA GLY A 200 11.87 13.58 -18.84
C GLY A 200 11.41 14.07 -20.22
N THR A 201 10.35 13.50 -20.80
CA THR A 201 9.82 13.95 -22.10
C THR A 201 8.66 14.92 -21.90
N PHE A 202 8.79 16.14 -22.46
CA PHE A 202 7.75 17.16 -22.37
C PHE A 202 6.64 16.97 -23.42
N HIS A 203 5.41 17.05 -22.98
CA HIS A 203 4.20 16.99 -23.79
C HIS A 203 3.34 18.24 -23.55
N PRO A 204 3.21 19.15 -24.55
CA PRO A 204 2.35 20.32 -24.43
C PRO A 204 0.87 19.89 -24.32
N TRP A 205 0.01 20.76 -23.74
CA TRP A 205 -1.42 20.46 -23.56
C TRP A 205 -2.13 20.07 -24.85
N SER A 206 -1.75 20.64 -25.99
CA SER A 206 -2.29 20.27 -27.32
C SER A 206 -1.98 18.83 -27.75
N HIS A 207 -1.03 18.16 -27.08
CA HIS A 207 -0.68 16.76 -27.29
C HIS A 207 -1.27 15.82 -26.25
N LEU A 208 -2.14 16.32 -25.38
CA LEU A 208 -2.81 15.56 -24.35
C LEU A 208 -4.32 15.62 -24.55
N ARG A 209 -5.01 14.51 -24.30
CA ARG A 209 -6.47 14.49 -24.30
C ARG A 209 -7.00 13.45 -23.32
N ARG A 210 -8.24 13.63 -22.89
CA ARG A 210 -9.03 12.57 -22.27
C ARG A 210 -9.76 11.77 -23.34
N PRO A 211 -9.69 10.43 -23.34
CA PRO A 211 -10.47 9.63 -24.29
C PRO A 211 -11.96 9.83 -24.03
N HIS A 212 -12.73 10.04 -25.12
CA HIS A 212 -14.17 10.30 -25.05
C HIS A 212 -15.02 9.08 -24.69
N SER A 213 -14.42 7.93 -24.36
CA SER A 213 -15.16 6.71 -24.06
C SER A 213 -15.94 6.83 -22.75
N ARG A 214 -17.27 6.76 -22.83
CA ARG A 214 -18.17 6.70 -21.67
C ARG A 214 -18.08 5.39 -20.88
N PHE A 215 -17.40 4.37 -21.45
CA PHE A 215 -17.32 3.02 -20.90
C PHE A 215 -15.99 2.72 -20.20
N LEU A 216 -15.06 3.68 -20.11
CA LEU A 216 -13.80 3.45 -19.42
C LEU A 216 -14.00 3.62 -17.91
N PRO A 217 -13.43 2.70 -17.10
CA PRO A 217 -13.45 2.82 -15.65
C PRO A 217 -12.70 4.08 -15.19
N GLN A 218 -13.13 4.66 -14.08
CA GLN A 218 -12.40 5.74 -13.41
C GLN A 218 -11.20 5.16 -12.65
N PRO A 219 -10.03 5.84 -12.59
CA PRO A 219 -9.74 7.10 -13.26
C PRO A 219 -9.54 6.93 -14.78
N ARG A 220 -10.01 7.90 -15.57
CA ARG A 220 -9.89 7.83 -17.04
C ARG A 220 -8.43 7.95 -17.44
N PRO A 221 -7.90 7.02 -18.27
CA PRO A 221 -6.54 7.13 -18.76
C PRO A 221 -6.36 8.43 -19.56
N LEU A 222 -5.16 8.99 -19.49
CA LEU A 222 -4.77 10.07 -20.40
C LEU A 222 -4.28 9.48 -21.72
N GLU A 223 -4.39 10.23 -22.80
CA GLU A 223 -3.80 9.89 -24.09
C GLU A 223 -2.81 10.97 -24.50
N ILE A 224 -1.61 10.54 -24.92
CA ILE A 224 -0.54 11.39 -25.45
C ILE A 224 -0.46 11.21 -26.95
N ARG A 225 -0.34 12.29 -27.67
CA ARG A 225 -0.11 12.30 -29.11
C ARG A 225 1.34 11.92 -29.41
N THR A 226 1.55 10.79 -30.09
CA THR A 226 2.88 10.28 -30.47
C THR A 226 3.22 10.53 -31.95
N GLY A 227 2.28 11.04 -32.72
CA GLY A 227 2.43 11.38 -34.14
C GLY A 227 1.12 11.91 -34.74
N PRO A 228 1.11 12.27 -36.04
CA PRO A 228 -0.10 12.73 -36.72
C PRO A 228 -1.19 11.64 -36.66
N GLY A 229 -2.28 11.94 -35.93
CA GLY A 229 -3.40 11.00 -35.75
C GLY A 229 -3.14 9.80 -34.79
N HIS A 230 -1.93 9.63 -34.28
CA HIS A 230 -1.61 8.53 -33.38
C HIS A 230 -1.64 8.98 -31.92
N TRP A 231 -2.43 8.25 -31.09
CA TRP A 231 -2.58 8.51 -29.68
C TRP A 231 -2.21 7.27 -28.89
N LYS A 232 -1.35 7.41 -27.87
CA LYS A 232 -0.95 6.35 -26.95
C LYS A 232 -1.54 6.61 -25.57
N ARG A 233 -2.13 5.61 -24.95
CA ARG A 233 -2.59 5.72 -23.57
C ARG A 233 -1.43 5.87 -22.63
N LEU A 234 -1.52 6.86 -21.75
CA LEU A 234 -0.64 7.04 -20.62
C LEU A 234 -1.29 6.42 -19.38
N TRP A 235 -0.64 5.44 -18.82
CA TRP A 235 -1.03 4.84 -17.55
C TRP A 235 -0.14 5.42 -16.47
N ILE A 236 -0.74 6.06 -15.46
CA ILE A 236 0.00 6.49 -14.28
C ILE A 236 0.08 5.29 -13.35
N ASP A 237 1.29 4.82 -13.13
CA ASP A 237 1.55 3.74 -12.18
C ASP A 237 1.63 4.31 -10.76
N GLY A 238 0.59 4.07 -9.97
CA GLY A 238 0.53 4.52 -8.57
C GLY A 238 1.58 3.86 -7.66
N SER A 239 2.27 2.80 -8.12
CA SER A 239 3.36 2.18 -7.35
C SER A 239 4.65 3.01 -7.39
N THR A 240 4.83 3.81 -8.43
CA THR A 240 5.99 4.70 -8.66
C THR A 240 5.64 6.18 -8.51
N THR A 241 4.35 6.53 -8.67
CA THR A 241 3.87 7.91 -8.69
C THR A 241 3.08 8.21 -7.42
N PRO A 242 3.58 9.06 -6.52
CA PRO A 242 2.81 9.49 -5.35
C PRO A 242 1.62 10.35 -5.78
N TYR A 243 0.50 10.22 -5.06
CA TYR A 243 -0.71 11.00 -5.32
C TYR A 243 -1.22 10.93 -6.77
N GLY A 244 -1.18 9.74 -7.37
CA GLY A 244 -1.55 9.55 -8.78
C GLY A 244 -2.96 10.04 -9.11
N ALA A 245 -3.92 9.98 -8.17
CA ALA A 245 -5.28 10.50 -8.36
C ALA A 245 -5.31 12.03 -8.41
N VAL A 246 -4.51 12.72 -7.58
CA VAL A 246 -4.37 14.19 -7.59
C VAL A 246 -3.74 14.65 -8.91
N LEU A 247 -2.68 13.97 -9.35
CA LEU A 247 -2.06 14.25 -10.65
C LEU A 247 -3.08 14.12 -11.79
N LEU A 248 -3.86 13.03 -11.84
CA LEU A 248 -4.89 12.80 -12.86
C LEU A 248 -5.98 13.86 -12.85
N ASP A 249 -6.43 14.32 -11.68
CA ASP A 249 -7.43 15.38 -11.55
C ASP A 249 -6.88 16.70 -12.10
N LEU A 250 -5.66 17.08 -11.70
CA LEU A 250 -5.01 18.33 -12.14
C LEU A 250 -4.76 18.33 -13.64
N VAL A 251 -4.14 17.28 -14.18
CA VAL A 251 -3.92 17.16 -15.64
C VAL A 251 -5.24 17.22 -16.39
N GLY A 252 -6.26 16.55 -15.87
CA GLY A 252 -7.57 16.58 -16.51
C GLY A 252 -8.18 17.96 -16.60
N ARG A 253 -8.08 18.79 -15.56
CA ARG A 253 -8.54 20.19 -15.58
C ARG A 253 -7.76 21.01 -16.57
N CYS A 254 -6.43 20.90 -16.55
CA CYS A 254 -5.59 21.64 -17.51
C CYS A 254 -5.89 21.26 -18.97
N VAL A 255 -6.17 19.99 -19.27
CA VAL A 255 -6.57 19.54 -20.60
C VAL A 255 -7.95 20.11 -20.98
N ASP A 256 -8.91 20.08 -20.06
CA ASP A 256 -10.26 20.59 -20.30
C ASP A 256 -10.24 22.11 -20.53
N ASP A 257 -9.47 22.87 -19.73
CA ASP A 257 -9.31 24.33 -19.87
C ASP A 257 -8.69 24.71 -21.23
N HIS A 258 -7.70 23.95 -21.71
CA HIS A 258 -7.04 24.21 -22.98
C HIS A 258 -7.86 23.72 -24.20
N SER A 259 -8.77 22.76 -24.00
CA SER A 259 -9.66 22.28 -25.09
C SER A 259 -10.77 23.29 -25.46
N VAL A 260 -11.10 24.21 -24.54
CA VAL A 260 -12.13 25.26 -24.77
C VAL A 260 -11.61 26.43 -25.61
N ILE A 261 -10.27 26.56 -25.73
CA ILE A 261 -9.62 27.68 -26.40
C ILE A 261 -9.31 27.35 -27.89
N GLN A 262 -9.48 26.12 -28.31
CA GLN A 262 -9.29 25.66 -29.71
C GLN A 262 -10.65 25.48 -30.42
#